data_9c0e53a762bd0c04e3825f286d18bfd6
#
_entry.id   9c0e53a762bd0c04e3825f286d18bfd6
#
_cell.length_a   1.000
_cell.length_b   1.000
_cell.length_c   1.000
_cell.angle_alpha   90.00
_cell.angle_beta   90.00
_cell.angle_gamma   90.00
#
_symmetry.space_group_name_H-M   'P 1'
#
loop_
_entity.id
_entity.type
_entity.pdbx_description
1 polymer ?
#
loop_
_entity_poly.entity_id
_entity_poly.type
_entity_poly.pdbx_seq_one_letter_code
_entity_poly.pdbx_strand_id
1 'polypeptide(L)'
;ITYTLSAGVGDVGLRGLQLARINSLELGPLKLRNVPCLIKDPPLRDIPTREMESLSPLSLGFSMIIDYRAKKITFGKHLNMEKGDYEMPLRLHRLVTVRGTVDGSHQANFVVDTGGEVISISRATAVAIGKEEPARKIQLRVYGSSGWDRDAFLLPGVSLAFSDIRYTNFPV
;
A
#
# COMPACT_ATOMS: atom_id res chain seq x y z
N ILE A 1 3.83 -14.30 -24.38
CA ILE A 1 3.02 -13.54 -23.42
C ILE A 1 2.57 -14.54 -22.36
N THR A 2 2.90 -14.29 -21.13
CA THR A 2 2.49 -15.12 -19.99
C THR A 2 1.45 -14.33 -19.19
N TYR A 3 0.47 -15.04 -18.63
CA TYR A 3 -0.58 -14.44 -17.79
C TYR A 3 -0.31 -14.75 -16.33
N THR A 4 -0.67 -13.83 -15.47
CA THR A 4 -0.69 -14.00 -14.02
C THR A 4 -1.99 -13.49 -13.44
N LEU A 5 -2.30 -13.88 -12.21
CA LEU A 5 -3.47 -13.38 -11.49
C LEU A 5 -3.05 -12.29 -10.52
N SER A 6 -3.84 -11.24 -10.46
CA SER A 6 -3.70 -10.16 -9.49
C SER A 6 -5.01 -9.96 -8.75
N ALA A 7 -4.90 -9.67 -7.46
CA ALA A 7 -6.00 -9.25 -6.62
C ALA A 7 -5.65 -7.90 -5.97
N GLY A 8 -6.65 -7.10 -5.71
CA GLY A 8 -6.53 -5.82 -5.01
C GLY A 8 -7.84 -5.47 -4.32
N VAL A 9 -7.86 -4.33 -3.64
CA VAL A 9 -9.08 -3.80 -3.05
C VAL A 9 -10.07 -3.44 -4.17
N GLY A 10 -11.33 -3.85 -4.02
CA GLY A 10 -12.43 -3.58 -4.94
C GLY A 10 -13.31 -4.81 -5.21
N ASP A 11 -14.41 -4.59 -5.91
CA ASP A 11 -15.49 -5.54 -6.18
C ASP A 11 -15.23 -6.55 -7.31
N VAL A 12 -14.19 -6.33 -8.11
CA VAL A 12 -13.89 -7.18 -9.28
C VAL A 12 -13.15 -8.47 -8.92
N GLY A 13 -12.49 -8.52 -7.75
CA GLY A 13 -11.76 -9.71 -7.31
C GLY A 13 -10.47 -10.01 -8.11
N LEU A 14 -10.28 -11.29 -8.49
CA LEU A 14 -9.09 -11.73 -9.24
C LEU A 14 -9.19 -11.29 -10.70
N ARG A 15 -8.08 -10.74 -11.20
CA ARG A 15 -7.92 -10.36 -12.62
C ARG A 15 -6.76 -11.09 -13.26
N GLY A 16 -6.93 -11.46 -14.51
CA GLY A 16 -5.83 -11.89 -15.36
C GLY A 16 -5.05 -10.67 -15.88
N LEU A 17 -3.74 -10.71 -15.70
CA LEU A 17 -2.82 -9.68 -16.20
C LEU A 17 -1.81 -10.30 -17.14
N GLN A 18 -1.41 -9.55 -18.15
CA GLN A 18 -0.34 -9.94 -19.05
C GLN A 18 1.02 -9.57 -18.47
N LEU A 19 1.95 -10.52 -18.50
CA LEU A 19 3.36 -10.25 -18.20
C LEU A 19 4.07 -9.78 -19.46
N ALA A 20 4.76 -8.68 -19.36
CA ALA A 20 5.59 -8.11 -20.40
C ALA A 20 6.97 -7.69 -19.85
N ARG A 21 7.80 -7.18 -20.71
CA ARG A 21 9.12 -6.66 -20.39
C ARG A 21 9.34 -5.33 -21.07
N ILE A 22 9.71 -4.32 -20.28
CA ILE A 22 10.16 -3.03 -20.78
C ILE A 22 11.66 -3.16 -21.07
N ASN A 23 12.07 -2.82 -22.27
CA ASN A 23 13.48 -2.92 -22.68
C ASN A 23 14.36 -1.92 -21.93
N SER A 24 13.86 -0.71 -21.71
CA SER A 24 14.55 0.36 -21.00
C SER A 24 13.55 1.20 -20.21
N LEU A 25 13.89 1.48 -18.96
CA LEU A 25 13.17 2.39 -18.08
C LEU A 25 14.18 3.40 -17.51
N GLU A 26 13.90 4.67 -17.67
CA GLU A 26 14.73 5.75 -17.14
C GLU A 26 13.97 6.51 -16.05
N LEU A 27 14.58 6.62 -14.87
CA LEU A 27 14.06 7.33 -13.71
C LEU A 27 15.10 8.36 -13.26
N GLY A 28 15.05 9.56 -13.84
CA GLY A 28 16.13 10.53 -13.69
C GLY A 28 17.45 9.95 -14.20
N PRO A 29 18.52 9.94 -13.41
CA PRO A 29 19.82 9.37 -13.83
C PRO A 29 19.86 7.84 -13.81
N LEU A 30 18.88 7.18 -13.18
CA LEU A 30 18.81 5.72 -13.08
C LEU A 30 18.30 5.12 -14.38
N LYS A 31 19.10 4.27 -15.01
CA LYS A 31 18.75 3.54 -16.24
C LYS A 31 18.66 2.05 -15.95
N LEU A 32 17.51 1.48 -16.18
CA LEU A 32 17.21 0.07 -15.97
C LEU A 32 16.93 -0.59 -17.32
N ARG A 33 17.33 -1.85 -17.45
CA ARG A 33 17.08 -2.65 -18.66
C ARG A 33 16.33 -3.93 -18.31
N ASN A 34 15.50 -4.40 -19.25
CA ASN A 34 14.78 -5.65 -19.12
C ASN A 34 13.86 -5.72 -17.89
N VAL A 35 13.14 -4.62 -17.62
CA VAL A 35 12.28 -4.51 -16.45
C VAL A 35 10.99 -5.31 -16.67
N PRO A 36 10.69 -6.31 -15.83
CA PRO A 36 9.41 -7.02 -15.91
C PRO A 36 8.28 -6.08 -15.52
N CYS A 37 7.19 -6.14 -16.25
CA CYS A 37 6.02 -5.33 -15.98
C CYS A 37 4.72 -6.11 -16.19
N LEU A 38 3.64 -5.61 -15.60
CA LEU A 38 2.29 -6.09 -15.82
C LEU A 38 1.56 -5.11 -16.74
N ILE A 39 0.89 -5.63 -17.75
CA ILE A 39 -0.04 -4.86 -18.56
C ILE A 39 -1.43 -5.08 -17.98
N LYS A 40 -2.09 -4.02 -17.59
CA LYS A 40 -3.46 -4.05 -17.09
C LYS A 40 -4.27 -2.96 -17.77
N ASP A 41 -5.50 -3.28 -18.11
CA ASP A 41 -6.45 -2.26 -18.54
C ASP A 41 -6.78 -1.39 -17.33
N PRO A 42 -6.69 -0.08 -17.46
CA PRO A 42 -7.02 0.80 -16.35
C PRO A 42 -8.51 0.66 -16.05
N PRO A 43 -8.89 0.24 -14.83
CA PRO A 43 -10.30 0.20 -14.43
C PRO A 43 -10.84 1.60 -14.09
N LEU A 44 -10.02 2.63 -14.23
CA LEU A 44 -10.23 3.98 -13.71
C LEU A 44 -10.96 4.89 -14.71
N ARG A 45 -11.89 4.36 -15.50
CA ARG A 45 -12.63 5.18 -16.46
C ARG A 45 -13.45 6.30 -15.81
N ASP A 46 -13.84 6.11 -14.55
CA ASP A 46 -14.74 7.01 -13.84
C ASP A 46 -14.03 7.90 -12.83
N ILE A 47 -12.72 7.77 -12.69
CA ILE A 47 -11.91 8.61 -11.80
C ILE A 47 -10.96 9.43 -12.65
N PRO A 48 -10.99 10.76 -12.54
CA PRO A 48 -10.06 11.63 -13.23
C PRO A 48 -8.66 11.48 -12.60
N THR A 49 -7.93 10.47 -13.04
CA THR A 49 -6.50 10.33 -12.72
C THR A 49 -5.70 10.59 -13.99
N ARG A 50 -4.60 11.30 -13.84
CA ARG A 50 -3.63 11.53 -14.92
C ARG A 50 -2.54 10.48 -14.91
N GLU A 51 -2.33 9.85 -13.77
CA GLU A 51 -1.31 8.84 -13.55
C GLU A 51 -1.93 7.46 -13.73
N MET A 52 -1.47 6.74 -14.73
CA MET A 52 -1.96 5.40 -15.05
C MET A 52 -0.91 4.32 -14.77
N GLU A 53 0.35 4.70 -14.78
CA GLU A 53 1.47 3.82 -14.53
C GLU A 53 1.80 3.78 -13.05
N SER A 54 2.19 2.59 -12.56
CA SER A 54 2.64 2.40 -11.19
C SER A 54 4.01 1.75 -11.15
N LEU A 55 4.88 2.28 -10.30
CA LEU A 55 6.21 1.76 -10.07
C LEU A 55 6.25 1.03 -8.73
N SER A 56 6.64 -0.26 -8.77
CA SER A 56 6.92 -1.01 -7.54
C SER A 56 8.40 -0.93 -7.20
N PRO A 57 8.78 -0.27 -6.10
CA PRO A 57 10.19 -0.20 -5.69
C PRO A 57 10.83 -1.56 -5.47
N LEU A 58 10.04 -2.55 -5.01
CA LEU A 58 10.51 -3.91 -4.78
C LEU A 58 11.01 -4.59 -6.06
N SER A 59 10.41 -4.29 -7.20
CA SER A 59 10.81 -4.89 -8.48
C SER A 59 12.12 -4.34 -9.01
N LEU A 60 12.60 -3.23 -8.46
CA LEU A 60 13.84 -2.57 -8.88
C LEU A 60 15.07 -3.13 -8.18
N GLY A 61 14.92 -3.79 -7.04
CA GLY A 61 16.04 -4.35 -6.26
C GLY A 61 16.97 -3.30 -5.65
N PHE A 62 16.50 -2.09 -5.45
CA PHE A 62 17.22 -1.00 -4.78
C PHE A 62 16.57 -0.64 -3.45
N SER A 63 17.39 -0.15 -2.52
CA SER A 63 16.88 0.61 -1.36
C SER A 63 16.35 1.96 -1.83
N MET A 64 15.31 2.45 -1.17
CA MET A 64 14.65 3.70 -1.56
C MET A 64 14.31 4.54 -0.33
N ILE A 65 14.53 5.84 -0.44
CA ILE A 65 14.00 6.84 0.48
C ILE A 65 13.00 7.71 -0.28
N ILE A 66 11.80 7.86 0.28
CA ILE A 66 10.80 8.81 -0.20
C ILE A 66 10.72 9.95 0.81
N ASP A 67 11.19 11.11 0.40
CA ASP A 67 11.07 12.35 1.18
C ASP A 67 9.87 13.15 0.65
N TYR A 68 8.73 13.03 1.33
CA TYR A 68 7.51 13.73 0.96
C TYR A 68 7.64 15.24 1.11
N ARG A 69 8.42 15.70 2.08
CA ARG A 69 8.62 17.14 2.33
C ARG A 69 9.46 17.77 1.23
N ALA A 70 10.56 17.14 0.87
CA ALA A 70 11.42 17.58 -0.23
C ALA A 70 10.90 17.18 -1.60
N LYS A 71 9.82 16.38 -1.69
CA LYS A 71 9.26 15.81 -2.93
C LYS A 71 10.34 15.09 -3.75
N LYS A 72 11.14 14.28 -3.07
CA LYS A 72 12.31 13.63 -3.64
C LYS A 72 12.28 12.12 -3.38
N ILE A 73 12.67 11.36 -4.40
CA ILE A 73 12.93 9.93 -4.27
C ILE A 73 14.41 9.71 -4.49
N THR A 74 15.04 8.95 -3.59
CA THR A 74 16.45 8.55 -3.70
C THR A 74 16.52 7.04 -3.82
N PHE A 75 17.22 6.54 -4.83
CA PHE A 75 17.51 5.12 -5.00
C PHE A 75 19.00 4.86 -4.73
N GLY A 76 19.30 3.75 -4.06
CA GLY A 76 20.68 3.35 -3.77
C GLY A 76 20.76 1.84 -3.50
N LYS A 77 21.95 1.26 -3.66
CA LYS A 77 22.17 -0.14 -3.23
C LYS A 77 22.13 -0.27 -1.71
N HIS A 78 22.71 0.71 -1.04
CA HIS A 78 22.71 0.84 0.40
C HIS A 78 22.40 2.31 0.73
N LEU A 79 21.43 2.53 1.59
CA LEU A 79 21.08 3.85 2.10
C LEU A 79 21.22 3.79 3.62
N ASN A 80 21.90 4.76 4.19
CA ASN A 80 22.11 4.83 5.62
C ASN A 80 20.88 5.43 6.30
N MET A 81 20.53 4.92 7.46
CA MET A 81 19.55 5.53 8.36
C MET A 81 20.17 6.76 9.04
N GLU A 82 19.36 7.76 9.27
CA GLU A 82 19.74 8.95 10.01
C GLU A 82 19.45 8.76 11.51
N LYS A 83 20.11 9.57 12.35
CA LYS A 83 19.85 9.56 13.79
C LYS A 83 18.39 9.98 14.05
N GLY A 84 17.63 9.13 14.71
CA GLY A 84 16.21 9.36 15.00
C GLY A 84 15.25 8.65 14.08
N ASP A 85 15.75 7.95 13.06
CA ASP A 85 14.92 7.07 12.24
C ASP A 85 14.44 5.85 13.04
N TYR A 86 13.25 5.36 12.71
CA TYR A 86 12.69 4.15 13.30
C TYR A 86 12.94 2.96 12.39
N GLU A 87 13.53 1.91 12.93
CA GLU A 87 13.76 0.67 12.22
C GLU A 87 12.70 -0.37 12.63
N MET A 88 12.06 -0.97 11.64
CA MET A 88 11.10 -2.04 11.86
C MET A 88 11.45 -3.25 10.99
N PRO A 89 11.39 -4.48 11.56
CA PRO A 89 11.56 -5.68 10.76
C PRO A 89 10.51 -5.77 9.66
N LEU A 90 10.98 -5.85 8.43
CA LEU A 90 10.15 -5.93 7.24
C LEU A 90 10.03 -7.39 6.80
N ARG A 91 8.81 -7.82 6.52
CA ARG A 91 8.55 -9.12 5.89
C ARG A 91 8.20 -8.92 4.43
N LEU A 92 8.87 -9.65 3.57
CA LEU A 92 8.61 -9.65 2.15
C LEU A 92 8.05 -10.99 1.71
N HIS A 93 6.76 -11.02 1.38
CA HIS A 93 6.10 -12.14 0.72
C HIS A 93 5.04 -11.56 -0.22
N ARG A 94 5.39 -11.36 -1.48
CA ARG A 94 4.63 -10.63 -2.52
C ARG A 94 4.42 -9.13 -2.21
N LEU A 95 4.07 -8.79 -0.98
CA LEU A 95 3.90 -7.43 -0.49
C LEU A 95 4.85 -7.20 0.69
N VAL A 96 5.27 -5.96 0.84
CA VAL A 96 6.01 -5.52 2.02
C VAL A 96 5.05 -5.38 3.17
N THR A 97 5.34 -6.05 4.28
CA THR A 97 4.53 -5.94 5.49
C THR A 97 5.38 -5.65 6.72
N VAL A 98 4.80 -4.88 7.63
CA VAL A 98 5.31 -4.64 8.98
C VAL A 98 4.32 -5.14 10.01
N ARG A 99 4.81 -5.56 11.17
CA ARG A 99 3.96 -5.94 12.29
C ARG A 99 3.55 -4.71 13.08
N GLY A 100 2.28 -4.61 13.40
CA GLY A 100 1.73 -3.57 14.26
C GLY A 100 0.71 -4.12 15.24
N THR A 101 0.29 -3.27 16.16
CA THR A 101 -0.75 -3.58 17.14
C THR A 101 -1.91 -2.60 16.99
N VAL A 102 -3.12 -3.10 17.03
CA VAL A 102 -4.36 -2.33 16.97
C VAL A 102 -5.01 -2.36 18.36
N ASP A 103 -5.42 -1.21 18.86
CA ASP A 103 -6.03 -1.01 20.20
C ASP A 103 -5.31 -1.76 21.34
N GLY A 104 -3.98 -1.69 21.29
CA GLY A 104 -3.10 -2.17 22.35
C GLY A 104 -2.91 -3.70 22.46
N SER A 105 -3.79 -4.50 21.88
CA SER A 105 -3.76 -5.96 22.03
C SER A 105 -3.78 -6.76 20.75
N HIS A 106 -4.49 -6.31 19.73
CA HIS A 106 -4.64 -7.07 18.49
C HIS A 106 -3.42 -6.94 17.58
N GLN A 107 -2.68 -8.04 17.38
CA GLN A 107 -1.53 -8.08 16.48
C GLN A 107 -2.00 -8.20 15.02
N ALA A 108 -1.50 -7.32 14.16
CA ALA A 108 -1.80 -7.33 12.74
C ALA A 108 -0.54 -7.14 11.87
N ASN A 109 -0.57 -7.65 10.65
CA ASN A 109 0.44 -7.37 9.65
C ASN A 109 -0.11 -6.32 8.68
N PHE A 110 0.56 -5.19 8.61
CA PHE A 110 0.17 -4.08 7.74
C PHE A 110 0.99 -4.11 6.46
N VAL A 111 0.33 -3.99 5.32
CA VAL A 111 0.98 -3.74 4.04
C VAL A 111 1.49 -2.31 4.05
N VAL A 112 2.75 -2.12 3.70
CA VAL A 112 3.34 -0.80 3.50
C VAL A 112 2.95 -0.32 2.10
N ASP A 113 1.93 0.51 2.03
CA ASP A 113 1.37 1.05 0.79
C ASP A 113 1.61 2.55 0.71
N THR A 114 2.43 2.97 -0.27
CA THR A 114 2.73 4.39 -0.49
C THR A 114 1.68 5.10 -1.34
N GLY A 115 0.73 4.37 -1.91
CA GLY A 115 -0.37 4.89 -2.72
C GLY A 115 -1.68 5.04 -1.94
N GLY A 116 -1.73 4.58 -0.67
CA GLY A 116 -2.90 4.70 0.18
C GLY A 116 -2.99 6.08 0.85
N GLU A 117 -4.17 6.69 0.83
CA GLU A 117 -4.43 7.96 1.52
C GLU A 117 -4.81 7.78 2.99
N VAL A 118 -5.24 6.57 3.37
CA VAL A 118 -5.72 6.24 4.72
C VAL A 118 -5.12 4.91 5.19
N ILE A 119 -5.00 4.76 6.51
CA ILE A 119 -4.72 3.45 7.10
C ILE A 119 -6.05 2.69 7.17
N SER A 120 -6.08 1.49 6.62
CA SER A 120 -7.28 0.64 6.66
C SER A 120 -7.03 -0.64 7.44
N ILE A 121 -8.04 -1.10 8.16
CA ILE A 121 -8.08 -2.40 8.83
C ILE A 121 -9.21 -3.25 8.25
N SER A 122 -9.10 -4.56 8.35
CA SER A 122 -10.18 -5.43 7.93
C SER A 122 -11.38 -5.37 8.90
N ARG A 123 -12.58 -5.68 8.41
CA ARG A 123 -13.76 -5.82 9.27
C ARG A 123 -13.53 -6.86 10.39
N ALA A 124 -12.83 -7.95 10.07
CA ALA A 124 -12.47 -8.96 11.07
C ALA A 124 -11.60 -8.38 12.19
N THR A 125 -10.65 -7.49 11.86
CA THR A 125 -9.85 -6.77 12.85
C THR A 125 -10.71 -5.83 13.68
N ALA A 126 -11.62 -5.08 13.07
CA ALA A 126 -12.54 -4.19 13.80
C ALA A 126 -13.38 -4.95 14.82
N VAL A 127 -13.96 -6.10 14.44
CA VAL A 127 -14.68 -6.98 15.34
C VAL A 127 -13.78 -7.51 16.45
N ALA A 128 -12.58 -7.96 16.14
CA ALA A 128 -11.63 -8.51 17.11
C ALA A 128 -11.20 -7.50 18.20
N ILE A 129 -11.21 -6.20 17.89
CA ILE A 129 -10.93 -5.13 18.87
C ILE A 129 -12.20 -4.59 19.54
N GLY A 130 -13.35 -5.24 19.35
CA GLY A 130 -14.63 -4.84 19.95
C GLY A 130 -15.22 -3.56 19.35
N LYS A 131 -14.78 -3.16 18.17
CA LYS A 131 -15.30 -2.00 17.44
C LYS A 131 -16.11 -2.48 16.25
N GLU A 132 -17.34 -2.86 16.50
CA GLU A 132 -18.29 -3.22 15.47
C GLU A 132 -18.72 -2.00 14.66
N GLU A 133 -19.35 -2.26 13.53
CA GLU A 133 -19.91 -1.24 12.66
C GLU A 133 -20.83 -0.29 13.43
N PRO A 134 -20.52 1.02 13.51
CA PRO A 134 -21.32 1.94 14.30
C PRO A 134 -22.72 2.12 13.69
N ALA A 135 -23.75 2.26 14.52
CA ALA A 135 -25.14 2.47 14.09
C ALA A 135 -25.30 3.70 13.15
N ARG A 136 -24.44 4.71 13.33
CA ARG A 136 -24.29 5.85 12.42
C ARG A 136 -22.88 5.83 11.85
N LYS A 137 -22.72 5.16 10.73
CA LYS A 137 -21.42 5.08 10.03
C LYS A 137 -21.25 6.23 9.05
N ILE A 138 -20.04 6.75 9.00
CA ILE A 138 -19.59 7.57 7.86
C ILE A 138 -19.15 6.58 6.81
N GLN A 139 -20.01 6.34 5.83
CA GLN A 139 -19.69 5.44 4.73
C GLN A 139 -18.65 6.06 3.81
N LEU A 140 -17.64 5.30 3.48
CA LEU A 140 -16.59 5.69 2.55
C LEU A 140 -16.78 4.96 1.23
N ARG A 141 -16.37 5.61 0.14
CA ARG A 141 -16.21 4.97 -1.15
C ARG A 141 -14.71 4.86 -1.42
N VAL A 142 -14.18 3.67 -1.26
CA VAL A 142 -12.76 3.41 -1.51
C VAL A 142 -12.61 2.82 -2.90
N TYR A 143 -11.75 3.40 -3.69
CA TYR A 143 -11.41 2.89 -5.00
C TYR A 143 -10.03 2.22 -4.95
N GLY A 144 -9.98 0.95 -5.30
CA GLY A 144 -8.75 0.17 -5.31
C GLY A 144 -8.41 -0.37 -6.69
N SER A 145 -7.32 -1.11 -6.80
CA SER A 145 -6.85 -1.70 -8.06
C SER A 145 -7.82 -2.73 -8.66
N SER A 146 -8.83 -3.18 -7.92
CA SER A 146 -9.88 -4.11 -8.36
C SER A 146 -11.28 -3.50 -8.34
N GLY A 147 -11.40 -2.18 -8.37
CA GLY A 147 -12.70 -1.49 -8.44
C GLY A 147 -13.08 -0.80 -7.13
N TRP A 148 -14.38 -0.65 -6.90
CA TRP A 148 -14.92 0.02 -5.74
C TRP A 148 -15.11 -0.91 -4.56
N ASP A 149 -14.70 -0.47 -3.37
CA ASP A 149 -15.21 -1.01 -2.10
C ASP A 149 -16.29 -0.05 -1.58
N ARG A 150 -17.54 -0.52 -1.61
CA ARG A 150 -18.71 0.27 -1.20
C ARG A 150 -19.11 0.04 0.24
N ASP A 151 -18.49 -0.94 0.89
CA ASP A 151 -18.79 -1.35 2.26
C ASP A 151 -17.81 -0.78 3.27
N ALA A 152 -16.86 0.03 2.81
CA ALA A 152 -15.92 0.71 3.68
C ALA A 152 -16.60 1.81 4.51
N PHE A 153 -16.19 1.98 5.73
CA PHE A 153 -16.65 3.05 6.61
C PHE A 153 -15.54 3.55 7.51
N LEU A 154 -15.65 4.79 7.96
CA LEU A 154 -14.70 5.40 8.87
C LEU A 154 -14.95 4.89 10.30
N LEU A 155 -13.91 4.36 10.92
CA LEU A 155 -13.91 3.92 12.31
C LEU A 155 -13.04 4.87 13.14
N PRO A 156 -13.63 5.75 13.96
CA PRO A 156 -12.87 6.70 14.77
C PRO A 156 -12.27 6.03 16.00
N GLY A 157 -11.25 6.69 16.58
CA GLY A 157 -10.75 6.37 17.89
C GLY A 157 -9.99 5.05 18.00
N VAL A 158 -9.28 4.65 16.94
CA VAL A 158 -8.41 3.47 16.95
C VAL A 158 -7.01 3.88 17.39
N SER A 159 -6.37 3.05 18.21
CA SER A 159 -4.95 3.21 18.53
C SER A 159 -4.12 2.26 17.70
N LEU A 160 -3.03 2.75 17.13
CA LEU A 160 -2.10 1.97 16.32
C LEU A 160 -0.69 2.08 16.91
N ALA A 161 0.04 0.98 16.93
CA ALA A 161 1.43 1.00 17.33
C ALA A 161 2.29 0.17 16.36
N PHE A 162 3.45 0.74 15.99
CA PHE A 162 4.47 0.14 15.14
C PHE A 162 5.81 0.35 15.82
N SER A 163 6.36 -0.67 16.48
CA SER A 163 7.52 -0.54 17.35
C SER A 163 7.29 0.59 18.38
N ASP A 164 8.11 1.64 18.36
CA ASP A 164 8.03 2.79 19.27
C ASP A 164 7.09 3.91 18.76
N ILE A 165 6.61 3.81 17.53
CA ILE A 165 5.67 4.77 16.96
C ILE A 165 4.26 4.43 17.44
N ARG A 166 3.57 5.41 18.01
CA ARG A 166 2.21 5.25 18.52
C ARG A 166 1.30 6.35 17.99
N TYR A 167 0.15 5.95 17.54
CA TYR A 167 -0.96 6.82 17.16
C TYR A 167 -2.14 6.53 18.07
N THR A 168 -2.70 7.55 18.68
CA THR A 168 -3.90 7.45 19.52
C THR A 168 -5.04 8.21 18.90
N ASN A 169 -6.26 7.70 19.08
CA ASN A 169 -7.46 8.32 18.54
C ASN A 169 -7.39 8.57 17.02
N PHE A 170 -6.86 7.59 16.30
CA PHE A 170 -6.65 7.67 14.86
C PHE A 170 -7.88 7.17 14.10
N PRO A 171 -8.36 7.84 13.06
CA PRO A 171 -9.43 7.33 12.20
C PRO A 171 -8.86 6.29 11.21
N VAL A 172 -9.50 5.15 11.08
CA VAL A 172 -9.15 4.08 10.13
C VAL A 172 -10.35 3.68 9.29
#